data_4e627199b976cc0acf2cb391eec1ef89
#
_entry.id   4e627199b976cc0acf2cb391eec1ef89
#
_cell.length_a   1.000
_cell.length_b   1.000
_cell.length_c   1.000
_cell.angle_alpha   90.00
_cell.angle_beta   90.00
_cell.angle_gamma   90.00
#
_symmetry.space_group_name_H-M   'P 1'
#
loop_
_entity.id
_entity.type
_entity.pdbx_description
1 polymer ?
#
loop_
_entity_poly.entity_id
_entity_poly.type
_entity_poly.pdbx_seq_one_letter_code
_entity_poly.pdbx_strand_id
1 'polypeptide(L)'
;MAGVNPKYRQYVLGGIFAAMLLYYLGGLVFEQVVQGPLQATRQRTAQLRANIERRRKELQAAREAVQWLAYWQSQALPTNRELAQSLYQAWLVQLCDEAKLANRAITFGSPRSPGGAFQVLTFSLRARAGLKEIVDFLFGFYRTDLLHQIRTLTLTPLGDASEFDVTLTIEAAMLPDAYRNSADPEQVYREFSARTWRTSARVASARLEDYEEAIVGRNLFRVTALPDPLDYTFLTSITEVQGQREAWFFIRASDTLLRLKKGEILEVGHFRAHIREILES
;
A
#
# COMPACT_ATOMS: atom_id res chain seq x y z
N MET A 1 75.11 69.87 -5.47
CA MET A 1 74.54 68.51 -5.61
C MET A 1 75.38 67.57 -4.78
N ALA A 2 74.92 67.24 -3.60
CA ALA A 2 75.63 66.38 -2.65
C ALA A 2 75.62 64.94 -3.14
N GLY A 3 76.80 64.42 -3.50
CA GLY A 3 77.03 63.06 -3.89
C GLY A 3 76.76 62.09 -2.71
N VAL A 4 75.71 61.32 -2.81
CA VAL A 4 75.43 60.27 -1.82
C VAL A 4 76.53 59.22 -1.93
N ASN A 5 77.20 58.98 -0.79
CA ASN A 5 78.34 58.07 -0.64
C ASN A 5 77.98 56.66 -1.13
N PRO A 6 78.68 55.98 -2.06
CA PRO A 6 78.30 54.71 -2.68
C PRO A 6 78.11 53.56 -1.66
N LYS A 7 78.76 53.65 -0.52
CA LYS A 7 78.58 52.67 0.59
C LYS A 7 77.19 52.74 1.23
N TYR A 8 76.60 53.94 1.37
CA TYR A 8 75.23 54.09 1.92
C TYR A 8 74.17 53.51 1.02
N ARG A 9 74.34 53.61 -0.29
CA ARG A 9 73.49 53.07 -1.31
C ARG A 9 73.45 51.53 -1.26
N GLN A 10 74.55 50.85 -0.98
CA GLN A 10 74.64 49.41 -0.82
C GLN A 10 73.95 48.94 0.44
N TYR A 11 74.10 49.66 1.58
CA TYR A 11 73.41 49.29 2.83
C TYR A 11 71.89 49.49 2.74
N VAL A 12 71.42 50.53 2.07
CA VAL A 12 69.97 50.75 1.84
C VAL A 12 69.38 49.67 0.92
N LEU A 13 70.07 49.33 -0.16
CA LEU A 13 69.62 48.27 -1.06
C LEU A 13 69.62 46.90 -0.37
N GLY A 14 70.63 46.58 0.43
CA GLY A 14 70.73 45.38 1.24
C GLY A 14 69.60 45.29 2.29
N GLY A 15 69.28 46.42 2.93
CA GLY A 15 68.18 46.50 3.89
C GLY A 15 66.80 46.27 3.27
N ILE A 16 66.57 46.87 2.07
CA ILE A 16 65.29 46.63 1.33
C ILE A 16 65.21 45.18 0.89
N PHE A 17 66.28 44.58 0.39
CA PHE A 17 66.32 43.20 -0.01
C PHE A 17 66.05 42.22 1.18
N ALA A 18 66.71 42.49 2.32
CA ALA A 18 66.51 41.73 3.55
C ALA A 18 65.06 41.87 4.08
N ALA A 19 64.45 43.04 4.01
CA ALA A 19 63.08 43.29 4.40
C ALA A 19 62.07 42.54 3.46
N MET A 20 62.34 42.54 2.15
CA MET A 20 61.58 41.87 1.15
C MET A 20 61.67 40.35 1.31
N LEU A 21 62.85 39.85 1.65
CA LEU A 21 63.11 38.43 1.89
C LEU A 21 62.43 37.94 3.18
N LEU A 22 62.44 38.72 4.25
CA LEU A 22 61.78 38.52 5.50
C LEU A 22 60.25 38.55 5.31
N TYR A 23 59.73 39.46 4.51
CA TYR A 23 58.28 39.50 4.17
C TYR A 23 57.82 38.24 3.40
N TYR A 24 58.57 37.81 2.40
CA TYR A 24 58.28 36.66 1.57
C TYR A 24 58.40 35.33 2.36
N LEU A 25 59.50 35.19 3.13
CA LEU A 25 59.68 33.99 4.00
C LEU A 25 58.71 34.00 5.17
N GLY A 26 58.38 35.15 5.74
CA GLY A 26 57.39 35.27 6.81
C GLY A 26 55.99 34.86 6.36
N GLY A 27 55.61 35.24 5.13
CA GLY A 27 54.33 34.80 4.52
C GLY A 27 54.24 33.28 4.33
N LEU A 28 55.29 32.67 3.78
CA LEU A 28 55.36 31.22 3.56
C LEU A 28 55.33 30.43 4.88
N VAL A 29 56.07 30.87 5.89
CA VAL A 29 56.10 30.25 7.21
C VAL A 29 54.75 30.42 7.93
N PHE A 30 54.11 31.56 7.82
CA PHE A 30 52.80 31.82 8.43
C PHE A 30 51.69 30.97 7.81
N GLU A 31 51.68 30.81 6.48
CA GLU A 31 50.73 29.91 5.82
C GLU A 31 50.92 28.45 6.22
N GLN A 32 52.16 27.95 6.22
CA GLN A 32 52.43 26.55 6.52
C GLN A 32 52.29 26.18 8.01
N VAL A 33 52.73 27.09 8.90
CA VAL A 33 52.79 26.78 10.34
C VAL A 33 51.50 27.16 11.08
N VAL A 34 50.78 28.20 10.65
CA VAL A 34 49.59 28.69 11.36
C VAL A 34 48.29 28.33 10.65
N GLN A 35 48.21 28.51 9.34
CA GLN A 35 46.95 28.23 8.61
C GLN A 35 46.75 26.77 8.32
N GLY A 36 47.79 26.01 8.00
CA GLY A 36 47.70 24.56 7.70
C GLY A 36 47.07 23.73 8.83
N PRO A 37 47.59 23.77 10.06
CA PRO A 37 47.05 23.00 11.18
C PRO A 37 45.66 23.48 11.61
N LEU A 38 45.34 24.78 11.47
CA LEU A 38 44.01 25.32 11.75
C LEU A 38 42.96 24.81 10.75
N GLN A 39 43.28 24.78 9.47
CA GLN A 39 42.39 24.24 8.44
C GLN A 39 42.22 22.74 8.61
N ALA A 40 43.26 21.97 8.86
CA ALA A 40 43.19 20.54 9.12
C ALA A 40 42.31 20.22 10.35
N THR A 41 42.44 21.01 11.43
CA THR A 41 41.62 20.86 12.63
C THR A 41 40.17 21.20 12.37
N ARG A 42 39.88 22.26 11.60
CA ARG A 42 38.51 22.61 11.18
C ARG A 42 37.89 21.51 10.31
N GLN A 43 38.64 20.99 9.34
CA GLN A 43 38.15 19.87 8.50
C GLN A 43 37.86 18.60 9.31
N ARG A 44 38.77 18.24 10.24
CA ARG A 44 38.53 17.10 11.17
C ARG A 44 37.32 17.32 12.03
N THR A 45 37.11 18.52 12.56
CA THR A 45 35.95 18.84 13.40
C THR A 45 34.65 18.78 12.58
N ALA A 46 34.67 19.26 11.33
CA ALA A 46 33.57 19.18 10.43
C ALA A 46 33.24 17.72 10.08
N GLN A 47 34.25 16.90 9.80
CA GLN A 47 34.07 15.46 9.54
C GLN A 47 33.53 14.71 10.75
N LEU A 48 34.09 15.01 11.95
CA LEU A 48 33.56 14.39 13.19
C LEU A 48 32.11 14.77 13.47
N ARG A 49 31.74 16.05 13.27
CA ARG A 49 30.35 16.50 13.40
C ARG A 49 29.46 15.81 12.41
N ALA A 50 29.84 15.70 11.13
CA ALA A 50 29.08 14.99 10.11
C ALA A 50 28.92 13.50 10.46
N ASN A 51 29.94 12.84 10.99
CA ASN A 51 29.88 11.46 11.44
C ASN A 51 28.96 11.29 12.65
N ILE A 52 29.02 12.20 13.62
CA ILE A 52 28.11 12.20 14.78
C ILE A 52 26.65 12.34 14.33
N GLU A 53 26.37 13.28 13.44
CA GLU A 53 25.02 13.46 12.90
C GLU A 53 24.51 12.23 12.12
N ARG A 54 25.39 11.60 11.34
CA ARG A 54 25.07 10.35 10.65
C ARG A 54 24.72 9.24 11.65
N ARG A 55 25.57 9.06 12.66
CA ARG A 55 25.34 8.05 13.72
C ARG A 55 24.09 8.32 14.54
N ARG A 56 23.78 9.59 14.80
CA ARG A 56 22.52 9.95 15.48
C ARG A 56 21.31 9.57 14.66
N LYS A 57 21.32 9.85 13.35
CA LYS A 57 20.23 9.43 12.45
C LYS A 57 20.10 7.92 12.35
N GLU A 58 21.22 7.20 12.25
CA GLU A 58 21.23 5.73 12.26
C GLU A 58 20.63 5.16 13.56
N LEU A 59 21.01 5.72 14.72
CA LEU A 59 20.47 5.31 16.02
C LEU A 59 18.97 5.62 16.15
N GLN A 60 18.53 6.75 15.66
CA GLN A 60 17.11 7.09 15.66
C GLN A 60 16.33 6.12 14.78
N ALA A 61 16.76 5.88 13.55
CA ALA A 61 16.14 4.89 12.66
C ALA A 61 16.13 3.48 13.26
N ALA A 62 17.21 3.07 13.93
CA ALA A 62 17.27 1.78 14.61
C ALA A 62 16.27 1.69 15.78
N ARG A 63 16.10 2.76 16.57
CA ARG A 63 15.10 2.81 17.65
C ARG A 63 13.67 2.70 17.11
N GLU A 64 13.37 3.45 16.05
CA GLU A 64 12.07 3.37 15.38
C GLU A 64 11.81 1.97 14.81
N ALA A 65 12.82 1.36 14.18
CA ALA A 65 12.72 -0.01 13.67
C ALA A 65 12.43 -1.04 14.77
N VAL A 66 13.07 -0.90 15.94
CA VAL A 66 12.80 -1.76 17.11
C VAL A 66 11.35 -1.60 17.63
N GLN A 67 10.83 -0.37 17.66
CA GLN A 67 9.43 -0.13 18.07
C GLN A 67 8.46 -0.77 17.07
N TRP A 68 8.69 -0.62 15.77
CA TRP A 68 7.90 -1.27 14.73
C TRP A 68 7.97 -2.80 14.81
N LEU A 69 9.16 -3.34 15.04
CA LEU A 69 9.32 -4.78 15.21
C LEU A 69 8.53 -5.30 16.41
N ALA A 70 8.60 -4.63 17.57
CA ALA A 70 7.82 -4.98 18.74
C ALA A 70 6.30 -4.92 18.48
N TYR A 71 5.85 -3.90 17.74
CA TYR A 71 4.46 -3.80 17.34
C TYR A 71 4.03 -4.99 16.43
N TRP A 72 4.81 -5.35 15.41
CA TRP A 72 4.52 -6.50 14.56
C TRP A 72 4.60 -7.83 15.32
N GLN A 73 5.55 -7.97 16.22
CA GLN A 73 5.64 -9.16 17.09
C GLN A 73 4.39 -9.32 17.96
N SER A 74 3.79 -8.22 18.40
CA SER A 74 2.55 -8.27 19.18
C SER A 74 1.34 -8.78 18.38
N GLN A 75 1.40 -8.74 17.06
CA GLN A 75 0.35 -9.20 16.15
C GLN A 75 0.68 -10.55 15.48
N ALA A 76 1.94 -10.98 15.51
CA ALA A 76 2.41 -12.18 14.82
C ALA A 76 1.96 -13.47 15.50
N LEU A 77 2.01 -14.56 14.76
CA LEU A 77 1.79 -15.91 15.27
C LEU A 77 3.01 -16.42 16.04
N PRO A 78 2.83 -17.45 16.91
CA PRO A 78 3.93 -18.11 17.62
C PRO A 78 4.98 -18.68 16.64
N THR A 79 6.23 -18.75 17.09
CA THR A 79 7.34 -19.29 16.30
C THR A 79 7.24 -20.81 16.09
N ASN A 80 6.59 -21.53 17.03
CA ASN A 80 6.30 -22.94 16.85
C ASN A 80 5.23 -23.11 15.77
N ARG A 81 5.63 -23.73 14.66
CA ARG A 81 4.79 -23.88 13.47
C ARG A 81 3.49 -24.66 13.73
N GLU A 82 3.59 -25.78 14.44
CA GLU A 82 2.46 -26.67 14.68
C GLU A 82 1.41 -25.97 15.57
N LEU A 83 1.89 -25.30 16.60
CA LEU A 83 1.06 -24.52 17.49
C LEU A 83 0.44 -23.32 16.78
N ALA A 84 1.22 -22.57 16.00
CA ALA A 84 0.72 -21.44 15.20
C ALA A 84 -0.36 -21.87 14.23
N GLN A 85 -0.14 -22.98 13.52
CA GLN A 85 -1.10 -23.55 12.57
C GLN A 85 -2.38 -23.98 13.28
N SER A 86 -2.30 -24.69 14.39
CA SER A 86 -3.47 -25.14 15.16
C SER A 86 -4.27 -23.97 15.71
N LEU A 87 -3.62 -23.00 16.34
CA LEU A 87 -4.27 -21.82 16.89
C LEU A 87 -4.98 -20.98 15.83
N TYR A 88 -4.27 -20.72 14.74
CA TYR A 88 -4.84 -19.89 13.65
C TYR A 88 -5.98 -20.60 12.93
N GLN A 89 -5.88 -21.93 12.74
CA GLN A 89 -6.96 -22.72 12.17
C GLN A 89 -8.19 -22.71 13.06
N ALA A 90 -8.04 -22.92 14.37
CA ALA A 90 -9.14 -22.89 15.31
C ALA A 90 -9.87 -21.54 15.29
N TRP A 91 -9.11 -20.45 15.30
CA TRP A 91 -9.65 -19.10 15.17
C TRP A 91 -10.36 -18.89 13.83
N LEU A 92 -9.78 -19.34 12.72
CA LEU A 92 -10.39 -19.19 11.39
C LEU A 92 -11.69 -19.98 11.26
N VAL A 93 -11.76 -21.19 11.87
CA VAL A 93 -12.98 -21.98 11.96
C VAL A 93 -14.06 -21.22 12.74
N GLN A 94 -13.70 -20.67 13.91
CA GLN A 94 -14.62 -19.87 14.72
C GLN A 94 -15.15 -18.66 13.93
N LEU A 95 -14.27 -17.94 13.23
CA LEU A 95 -14.67 -16.80 12.41
C LEU A 95 -15.63 -17.20 11.27
N CYS A 96 -15.41 -18.36 10.63
CA CYS A 96 -16.32 -18.89 9.63
C CYS A 96 -17.69 -19.23 10.23
N ASP A 97 -17.73 -19.77 11.45
CA ASP A 97 -18.98 -20.08 12.16
C ASP A 97 -19.75 -18.82 12.55
N GLU A 98 -19.06 -17.82 13.07
CA GLU A 98 -19.64 -16.51 13.41
C GLU A 98 -20.25 -15.84 12.19
N ALA A 99 -19.54 -15.88 11.05
CA ALA A 99 -20.02 -15.35 9.77
C ALA A 99 -20.99 -16.29 9.03
N LYS A 100 -21.31 -17.47 9.56
CA LYS A 100 -22.23 -18.46 8.99
C LYS A 100 -21.84 -18.98 7.59
N LEU A 101 -20.55 -19.11 7.31
CA LEU A 101 -20.09 -19.68 6.06
C LEU A 101 -20.40 -21.18 5.99
N ALA A 102 -21.13 -21.63 4.96
CA ALA A 102 -21.47 -23.02 4.74
C ALA A 102 -20.37 -23.79 3.99
N ASN A 103 -20.36 -25.12 4.13
CA ASN A 103 -19.47 -26.03 3.38
C ASN A 103 -17.99 -25.64 3.43
N ARG A 104 -17.53 -25.14 4.60
CA ARG A 104 -16.15 -24.69 4.74
C ARG A 104 -15.15 -25.83 4.67
N ALA A 105 -14.07 -25.62 3.93
CA ALA A 105 -12.89 -26.47 3.89
C ALA A 105 -11.65 -25.61 4.02
N ILE A 106 -10.82 -25.89 5.03
CA ILE A 106 -9.56 -25.18 5.29
C ILE A 106 -8.41 -26.14 5.02
N THR A 107 -7.52 -25.77 4.11
CA THR A 107 -6.32 -26.53 3.79
C THR A 107 -5.08 -25.68 4.01
N PHE A 108 -3.93 -26.33 4.20
CA PHE A 108 -2.66 -25.67 4.51
C PHE A 108 -1.71 -25.79 3.34
N GLY A 109 -1.04 -24.68 3.04
CA GLY A 109 0.08 -24.64 2.12
C GLY A 109 1.42 -24.87 2.82
N SER A 110 2.46 -25.07 2.03
CA SER A 110 3.82 -25.08 2.55
C SER A 110 4.22 -23.71 3.09
N PRO A 111 4.86 -23.64 4.27
CA PRO A 111 5.34 -22.38 4.80
C PRO A 111 6.40 -21.79 3.89
N ARG A 112 6.43 -20.48 3.80
CA ARG A 112 7.45 -19.73 3.06
C ARG A 112 8.25 -18.87 4.03
N SER A 113 9.54 -18.66 3.72
CA SER A 113 10.42 -17.82 4.52
C SER A 113 11.03 -16.72 3.64
N PRO A 114 10.29 -15.64 3.37
CA PRO A 114 10.79 -14.54 2.56
C PRO A 114 12.01 -13.89 3.23
N GLY A 115 13.17 -13.91 2.53
CA GLY A 115 14.41 -13.32 3.04
C GLY A 115 15.00 -13.96 4.31
N GLY A 116 14.46 -15.07 4.80
CA GLY A 116 14.98 -15.80 5.97
C GLY A 116 14.71 -15.15 7.33
N ALA A 117 14.11 -13.94 7.37
CA ALA A 117 13.91 -13.19 8.61
C ALA A 117 12.65 -13.60 9.38
N PHE A 118 11.63 -14.11 8.71
CA PHE A 118 10.37 -14.54 9.28
C PHE A 118 9.74 -15.65 8.43
N GLN A 119 8.72 -16.31 8.96
CA GLN A 119 7.99 -17.33 8.23
C GLN A 119 6.55 -16.89 7.98
N VAL A 120 5.96 -17.38 6.90
CA VAL A 120 4.58 -17.11 6.51
C VAL A 120 3.86 -18.45 6.35
N LEU A 121 2.79 -18.63 7.11
CA LEU A 121 1.86 -19.74 6.93
C LEU A 121 0.80 -19.34 5.89
N THR A 122 0.51 -20.26 4.97
CA THR A 122 -0.53 -20.05 3.96
C THR A 122 -1.70 -20.98 4.25
N PHE A 123 -2.91 -20.42 4.26
CA PHE A 123 -4.16 -21.15 4.43
C PHE A 123 -5.03 -20.92 3.19
N SER A 124 -5.65 -21.97 2.70
CA SER A 124 -6.68 -21.88 1.67
C SER A 124 -8.03 -22.23 2.29
N LEU A 125 -8.94 -21.28 2.27
CA LEU A 125 -10.32 -21.44 2.73
C LEU A 125 -11.23 -21.52 1.51
N ARG A 126 -12.05 -22.57 1.44
CA ARG A 126 -13.17 -22.66 0.50
C ARG A 126 -14.46 -22.73 1.31
N ALA A 127 -15.45 -21.99 0.88
CA ALA A 127 -16.76 -21.98 1.54
C ALA A 127 -17.85 -21.57 0.55
N ARG A 128 -19.10 -21.71 0.97
CA ARG A 128 -20.26 -21.18 0.27
C ARG A 128 -20.96 -20.18 1.19
N ALA A 129 -21.32 -19.02 0.65
CA ALA A 129 -21.93 -17.94 1.42
C ALA A 129 -22.66 -16.94 0.54
N GLY A 130 -23.63 -16.24 1.08
CA GLY A 130 -24.20 -15.03 0.50
C GLY A 130 -23.26 -13.83 0.66
N LEU A 131 -23.57 -12.73 -0.02
CA LEU A 131 -22.72 -11.53 0.01
C LEU A 131 -22.63 -10.93 1.43
N LYS A 132 -23.72 -11.01 2.21
CA LYS A 132 -23.73 -10.52 3.60
C LYS A 132 -22.74 -11.31 4.47
N GLU A 133 -22.81 -12.63 4.45
CA GLU A 133 -21.94 -13.51 5.22
C GLU A 133 -20.47 -13.34 4.82
N ILE A 134 -20.19 -13.03 3.55
CA ILE A 134 -18.84 -12.71 3.07
C ILE A 134 -18.37 -11.39 3.69
N VAL A 135 -19.21 -10.36 3.73
CA VAL A 135 -18.88 -9.07 4.36
C VAL A 135 -18.65 -9.23 5.85
N ASP A 136 -19.50 -10.01 6.55
CA ASP A 136 -19.36 -10.32 7.97
C ASP A 136 -18.00 -11.00 8.26
N PHE A 137 -17.64 -12.00 7.44
CA PHE A 137 -16.35 -12.67 7.53
C PHE A 137 -15.17 -11.71 7.31
N LEU A 138 -15.20 -10.91 6.24
CA LEU A 138 -14.14 -9.95 5.92
C LEU A 138 -13.98 -8.89 7.02
N PHE A 139 -15.09 -8.42 7.57
CA PHE A 139 -15.09 -7.46 8.67
C PHE A 139 -14.44 -8.08 9.91
N GLY A 140 -14.85 -9.27 10.34
CA GLY A 140 -14.24 -10.00 11.46
C GLY A 140 -12.77 -10.27 11.23
N PHE A 141 -12.39 -10.66 10.01
CA PHE A 141 -11.01 -10.90 9.63
C PHE A 141 -10.13 -9.64 9.79
N TYR A 142 -10.51 -8.53 9.19
CA TYR A 142 -9.72 -7.31 9.25
C TYR A 142 -9.83 -6.54 10.56
N ARG A 143 -10.90 -6.77 11.33
CA ARG A 143 -11.05 -6.22 12.68
C ARG A 143 -10.07 -6.82 13.67
N THR A 144 -9.69 -8.08 13.48
CA THR A 144 -8.77 -8.79 14.37
C THR A 144 -7.34 -8.26 14.24
N ASP A 145 -6.67 -7.97 15.36
CA ASP A 145 -5.33 -7.40 15.40
C ASP A 145 -4.24 -8.49 15.29
N LEU A 146 -4.27 -9.25 14.19
CA LEU A 146 -3.27 -10.24 13.83
C LEU A 146 -2.47 -9.79 12.60
N LEU A 147 -1.23 -10.24 12.49
CA LEU A 147 -0.36 -9.99 11.35
C LEU A 147 -0.68 -10.98 10.22
N HIS A 148 -1.80 -10.76 9.56
CA HIS A 148 -2.32 -11.59 8.49
C HIS A 148 -2.88 -10.75 7.33
N GLN A 149 -3.05 -11.38 6.18
CA GLN A 149 -3.66 -10.76 5.01
C GLN A 149 -4.37 -11.78 4.13
N ILE A 150 -5.40 -11.36 3.44
CA ILE A 150 -6.00 -12.10 2.33
C ILE A 150 -5.18 -11.75 1.08
N ARG A 151 -4.54 -12.76 0.49
CA ARG A 151 -3.74 -12.61 -0.73
C ARG A 151 -4.61 -12.63 -1.98
N THR A 152 -5.55 -13.57 -2.00
CA THR A 152 -6.52 -13.71 -3.09
C THR A 152 -7.90 -13.97 -2.51
N LEU A 153 -8.89 -13.35 -3.13
CA LEU A 153 -10.31 -13.58 -2.89
C LEU A 153 -10.97 -13.81 -4.25
N THR A 154 -11.55 -14.99 -4.44
CA THR A 154 -12.32 -15.33 -5.64
C THR A 154 -13.75 -15.62 -5.23
N LEU A 155 -14.68 -14.92 -5.86
CA LEU A 155 -16.12 -15.09 -5.68
C LEU A 155 -16.71 -15.55 -6.99
N THR A 156 -17.29 -16.76 -7.00
CA THR A 156 -17.96 -17.33 -8.17
C THR A 156 -19.46 -17.37 -7.86
N PRO A 157 -20.29 -16.56 -8.54
CA PRO A 157 -21.73 -16.55 -8.28
C PRO A 157 -22.38 -17.88 -8.64
N LEU A 158 -23.35 -18.30 -7.85
CA LEU A 158 -24.16 -19.48 -8.06
C LEU A 158 -25.59 -19.06 -8.43
N GLY A 159 -26.11 -19.61 -9.52
CA GLY A 159 -27.48 -19.32 -9.96
C GLY A 159 -27.74 -17.83 -10.21
N ASP A 160 -28.62 -17.25 -9.43
CA ASP A 160 -29.04 -15.84 -9.49
C ASP A 160 -28.12 -14.88 -8.73
N ALA A 161 -26.94 -15.33 -8.35
CA ALA A 161 -25.98 -14.60 -7.52
C ALA A 161 -26.50 -14.27 -6.10
N SER A 162 -27.39 -15.08 -5.56
CA SER A 162 -27.77 -15.05 -4.14
C SER A 162 -26.71 -15.67 -3.25
N GLU A 163 -26.00 -16.67 -3.77
CA GLU A 163 -24.89 -17.36 -3.11
C GLU A 163 -23.63 -17.37 -3.99
N PHE A 164 -22.48 -17.53 -3.35
CA PHE A 164 -21.16 -17.57 -3.99
C PHE A 164 -20.37 -18.78 -3.51
N ASP A 165 -19.66 -19.43 -4.42
CA ASP A 165 -18.52 -20.25 -4.07
C ASP A 165 -17.32 -19.30 -3.81
N VAL A 166 -16.85 -19.29 -2.56
CA VAL A 166 -15.80 -18.42 -2.06
C VAL A 166 -14.48 -19.17 -1.95
N THR A 167 -13.45 -18.69 -2.56
CA THR A 167 -12.08 -19.20 -2.38
C THR A 167 -11.16 -18.10 -1.92
N LEU A 168 -10.52 -18.30 -0.76
CA LEU A 168 -9.60 -17.36 -0.14
C LEU A 168 -8.21 -17.98 0.03
N THR A 169 -7.19 -17.23 -0.29
CA THR A 169 -5.82 -17.55 0.13
C THR A 169 -5.40 -16.54 1.18
N ILE A 170 -5.11 -17.02 2.38
CA ILE A 170 -4.76 -16.22 3.54
C ILE A 170 -3.30 -16.48 3.89
N GLU A 171 -2.57 -15.43 4.20
CA GLU A 171 -1.19 -15.48 4.70
C GLU A 171 -1.15 -14.90 6.11
N ALA A 172 -0.50 -15.63 7.03
CA ALA A 172 -0.29 -15.18 8.40
C ALA A 172 1.18 -15.31 8.78
N ALA A 173 1.74 -14.26 9.37
CA ALA A 173 3.17 -14.17 9.64
C ALA A 173 3.51 -14.70 11.04
N MET A 174 4.60 -15.46 11.11
CA MET A 174 5.28 -15.88 12.33
C MET A 174 6.60 -15.10 12.45
N LEU A 175 6.75 -14.31 13.51
CA LEU A 175 7.98 -13.56 13.75
C LEU A 175 8.76 -14.19 14.91
N PRO A 176 10.11 -14.16 14.86
CA PRO A 176 10.93 -14.52 16.00
C PRO A 176 10.55 -13.70 17.23
N ASP A 177 10.62 -14.30 18.39
CA ASP A 177 10.34 -13.66 19.69
C ASP A 177 8.91 -13.10 19.90
N ALA A 178 7.96 -13.39 19.00
CA ALA A 178 6.57 -12.91 19.11
C ALA A 178 5.87 -13.35 20.41
N TYR A 179 6.28 -14.50 20.98
CA TYR A 179 5.76 -15.08 22.25
C TYR A 179 6.90 -15.40 23.21
N ARG A 180 7.92 -14.53 23.28
CA ARG A 180 9.14 -14.75 24.05
C ARG A 180 8.91 -15.04 25.54
N ASN A 181 7.87 -14.45 26.12
CA ASN A 181 7.54 -14.60 27.53
C ASN A 181 6.63 -15.79 27.83
N SER A 182 6.18 -16.52 26.82
CA SER A 182 5.23 -17.63 26.93
C SER A 182 5.91 -18.94 26.56
N ALA A 183 6.54 -19.59 27.56
CA ALA A 183 7.26 -20.84 27.36
C ALA A 183 6.32 -22.06 27.29
N ASP A 184 5.14 -21.97 27.90
CA ASP A 184 4.14 -23.02 27.99
C ASP A 184 3.07 -22.84 26.86
N PRO A 185 2.70 -23.92 26.15
CA PRO A 185 1.64 -23.90 25.13
C PRO A 185 0.32 -23.31 25.62
N GLU A 186 -0.06 -23.54 26.87
CA GLU A 186 -1.29 -23.00 27.45
C GLU A 186 -1.22 -21.47 27.63
N GLN A 187 -0.06 -20.92 27.98
CA GLN A 187 0.17 -19.48 28.05
C GLN A 187 0.10 -18.86 26.65
N VAL A 188 0.70 -19.52 25.66
CA VAL A 188 0.63 -19.07 24.25
C VAL A 188 -0.82 -19.05 23.77
N TYR A 189 -1.62 -20.09 24.10
CA TYR A 189 -3.03 -20.12 23.76
C TYR A 189 -3.81 -18.95 24.35
N ARG A 190 -3.62 -18.69 25.65
CA ARG A 190 -4.28 -17.57 26.36
C ARG A 190 -3.88 -16.22 25.76
N GLU A 191 -2.61 -16.04 25.47
CA GLU A 191 -2.11 -14.81 24.85
C GLU A 191 -2.65 -14.63 23.43
N PHE A 192 -2.66 -15.69 22.61
CA PHE A 192 -3.24 -15.67 21.27
C PHE A 192 -4.73 -15.32 21.32
N SER A 193 -5.50 -15.97 22.18
CA SER A 193 -6.92 -15.68 22.35
C SER A 193 -7.15 -14.22 22.77
N ALA A 194 -6.34 -13.67 23.67
CA ALA A 194 -6.42 -12.27 24.05
C ALA A 194 -6.14 -11.31 22.88
N ARG A 195 -5.24 -11.70 21.96
CA ARG A 195 -4.92 -10.91 20.76
C ARG A 195 -6.08 -10.90 19.75
N THR A 196 -6.80 -12.02 19.60
CA THR A 196 -7.94 -12.10 18.68
C THR A 196 -9.11 -11.20 19.06
N TRP A 197 -9.19 -10.78 20.33
CA TRP A 197 -10.17 -9.80 20.82
C TRP A 197 -9.75 -8.34 20.65
N ARG A 198 -8.50 -8.06 20.31
CA ARG A 198 -8.04 -6.69 20.05
C ARG A 198 -8.55 -6.23 18.70
N THR A 199 -9.01 -4.98 18.67
CA THR A 199 -9.47 -4.35 17.43
C THR A 199 -8.31 -3.73 16.68
N SER A 200 -8.15 -4.11 15.42
CA SER A 200 -7.15 -3.55 14.51
C SER A 200 -7.60 -2.19 13.99
N ALA A 201 -6.64 -1.30 13.75
CA ALA A 201 -6.87 -0.01 13.07
C ALA A 201 -7.07 -0.15 11.54
N ARG A 202 -7.10 -1.38 11.00
CA ARG A 202 -7.24 -1.62 9.55
C ARG A 202 -8.66 -1.37 9.03
N VAL A 203 -9.67 -1.46 9.90
CA VAL A 203 -11.04 -1.16 9.53
C VAL A 203 -11.30 0.35 9.65
N ALA A 204 -11.84 0.95 8.60
CA ALA A 204 -12.13 2.40 8.58
C ALA A 204 -13.31 2.76 9.49
N SER A 205 -14.28 1.86 9.66
CA SER A 205 -15.38 1.99 10.60
C SER A 205 -15.40 0.81 11.57
N ALA A 206 -15.72 1.08 12.85
CA ALA A 206 -15.92 0.04 13.84
C ALA A 206 -17.30 -0.67 13.71
N ARG A 207 -18.18 -0.15 12.85
CA ARG A 207 -19.55 -0.64 12.68
C ARG A 207 -19.65 -1.50 11.43
N LEU A 208 -20.13 -2.72 11.60
CA LEU A 208 -20.37 -3.65 10.50
C LEU A 208 -21.46 -3.14 9.53
N GLU A 209 -22.48 -2.47 10.07
CA GLU A 209 -23.62 -1.97 9.31
C GLU A 209 -23.19 -1.00 8.19
N ASP A 210 -22.14 -0.20 8.42
CA ASP A 210 -21.63 0.73 7.41
C ASP A 210 -21.09 0.00 6.18
N TYR A 211 -20.51 -1.19 6.37
CA TYR A 211 -20.02 -2.04 5.28
C TYR A 211 -21.16 -2.83 4.62
N GLU A 212 -22.12 -3.34 5.40
CA GLU A 212 -23.31 -4.00 4.86
C GLU A 212 -24.09 -3.05 3.95
N GLU A 213 -24.37 -1.84 4.38
CA GLU A 213 -25.08 -0.85 3.57
C GLU A 213 -24.31 -0.51 2.29
N ALA A 214 -22.99 -0.30 2.39
CA ALA A 214 -22.18 0.09 1.25
C ALA A 214 -21.98 -1.03 0.21
N ILE A 215 -21.87 -2.29 0.64
CA ILE A 215 -21.51 -3.43 -0.22
C ILE A 215 -22.75 -4.27 -0.55
N VAL A 216 -23.46 -4.73 0.48
CA VAL A 216 -24.62 -5.62 0.30
C VAL A 216 -25.79 -4.87 -0.30
N GLY A 217 -26.04 -3.64 0.16
CA GLY A 217 -27.10 -2.77 -0.36
C GLY A 217 -26.95 -2.44 -1.85
N ARG A 218 -25.71 -2.34 -2.33
CA ARG A 218 -25.43 -2.07 -3.76
C ARG A 218 -25.32 -3.32 -4.61
N ASN A 219 -25.08 -4.47 -4.02
CA ASN A 219 -24.89 -5.80 -4.62
C ASN A 219 -24.52 -5.79 -6.12
N LEU A 220 -23.24 -5.55 -6.41
CA LEU A 220 -22.69 -5.47 -7.77
C LEU A 220 -22.81 -6.79 -8.57
N PHE A 221 -23.07 -7.91 -7.87
CA PHE A 221 -23.20 -9.24 -8.46
C PHE A 221 -24.66 -9.62 -8.74
N ARG A 222 -25.61 -8.88 -8.18
CA ARG A 222 -27.01 -9.13 -8.47
C ARG A 222 -27.24 -8.78 -9.93
N VAL A 223 -27.69 -9.75 -10.70
CA VAL A 223 -28.27 -9.50 -12.01
C VAL A 223 -29.55 -8.70 -11.72
N THR A 224 -29.39 -7.40 -11.57
CA THR A 224 -30.51 -6.48 -11.68
C THR A 224 -31.15 -6.82 -13.01
N ALA A 225 -32.46 -7.05 -13.04
CA ALA A 225 -33.21 -7.20 -14.29
C ALA A 225 -32.58 -6.20 -15.27
N LEU A 226 -32.07 -6.72 -16.41
CA LEU A 226 -31.26 -5.96 -17.36
C LEU A 226 -31.72 -4.51 -17.34
N PRO A 227 -30.87 -3.56 -17.02
CA PRO A 227 -31.28 -2.16 -16.97
C PRO A 227 -32.04 -1.90 -18.25
N ASP A 228 -33.17 -1.21 -18.17
CA ASP A 228 -34.05 -1.03 -19.32
C ASP A 228 -33.17 -0.73 -20.53
N PRO A 229 -33.17 -1.55 -21.59
CA PRO A 229 -32.31 -1.32 -22.73
C PRO A 229 -32.42 0.10 -23.28
N LEU A 230 -33.50 0.79 -22.95
CA LEU A 230 -33.75 2.19 -23.27
C LEU A 230 -32.75 3.13 -22.54
N ASP A 231 -32.39 2.84 -21.29
CA ASP A 231 -31.43 3.63 -20.51
C ASP A 231 -30.02 3.60 -21.11
N TYR A 232 -29.76 2.61 -21.95
CA TYR A 232 -28.49 2.41 -22.66
C TYR A 232 -28.58 2.66 -24.17
N THR A 233 -29.64 3.33 -24.60
CA THR A 233 -29.87 3.71 -25.99
C THR A 233 -29.61 5.18 -26.18
N PHE A 234 -28.62 5.49 -26.99
CA PHE A 234 -28.14 6.86 -27.21
C PHE A 234 -28.35 7.27 -28.65
N LEU A 235 -28.93 8.45 -28.89
CA LEU A 235 -28.89 9.10 -30.19
C LEU A 235 -27.45 9.60 -30.43
N THR A 236 -26.74 8.99 -31.38
CA THR A 236 -25.32 9.29 -31.63
C THR A 236 -25.12 10.29 -32.77
N SER A 237 -25.99 10.29 -33.77
CA SER A 237 -25.94 11.28 -34.83
C SER A 237 -27.28 11.41 -35.59
N ILE A 238 -27.47 12.55 -36.22
CA ILE A 238 -28.50 12.77 -37.22
C ILE A 238 -27.77 13.11 -38.52
N THR A 239 -28.04 12.35 -39.60
CA THR A 239 -27.41 12.54 -40.89
C THR A 239 -28.48 12.75 -41.95
N GLU A 240 -28.17 13.52 -42.99
CA GLU A 240 -29.02 13.68 -44.15
C GLU A 240 -28.40 12.97 -45.36
N VAL A 241 -29.12 12.00 -45.90
CA VAL A 241 -28.69 11.20 -47.04
C VAL A 241 -29.75 11.33 -48.12
N GLN A 242 -29.37 11.89 -49.26
CA GLN A 242 -30.29 12.11 -50.43
C GLN A 242 -31.59 12.89 -50.08
N GLY A 243 -31.47 13.89 -49.18
CA GLY A 243 -32.61 14.71 -48.75
C GLY A 243 -33.53 14.03 -47.71
N GLN A 244 -33.16 12.86 -47.22
CA GLN A 244 -33.85 12.18 -46.11
C GLN A 244 -32.98 12.19 -44.85
N ARG A 245 -33.57 12.54 -43.73
CA ARG A 245 -32.88 12.54 -42.45
C ARG A 245 -33.00 11.17 -41.79
N GLU A 246 -31.86 10.68 -41.30
CA GLU A 246 -31.71 9.44 -40.55
C GLU A 246 -31.17 9.74 -39.15
N ALA A 247 -31.78 9.14 -38.12
CA ALA A 247 -31.30 9.17 -36.75
C ALA A 247 -30.57 7.87 -36.43
N TRP A 248 -29.37 7.97 -35.86
CA TRP A 248 -28.55 6.83 -35.53
C TRP A 248 -28.59 6.62 -34.03
N PHE A 249 -29.09 5.45 -33.60
CA PHE A 249 -29.20 5.06 -32.23
C PHE A 249 -28.18 3.95 -31.93
N PHE A 250 -27.37 4.14 -30.91
CA PHE A 250 -26.45 3.13 -30.42
C PHE A 250 -27.02 2.49 -29.15
N ILE A 251 -27.27 1.19 -29.19
CA ILE A 251 -27.72 0.38 -28.05
C ILE A 251 -26.50 -0.26 -27.41
N ARG A 252 -26.00 0.35 -26.33
CA ARG A 252 -24.79 -0.11 -25.65
C ARG A 252 -24.92 -1.51 -25.05
N ALA A 253 -26.12 -1.91 -24.65
CA ALA A 253 -26.37 -3.22 -24.04
C ALA A 253 -26.14 -4.38 -25.03
N SER A 254 -26.37 -4.17 -26.34
CA SER A 254 -26.21 -5.18 -27.42
C SER A 254 -25.12 -4.85 -28.42
N ASP A 255 -24.38 -3.74 -28.21
CA ASP A 255 -23.37 -3.21 -29.13
C ASP A 255 -23.94 -3.04 -30.58
N THR A 256 -25.20 -2.59 -30.66
CA THR A 256 -25.95 -2.50 -31.93
C THR A 256 -26.16 -1.07 -32.34
N LEU A 257 -25.89 -0.74 -33.58
CA LEU A 257 -26.19 0.56 -34.21
C LEU A 257 -27.43 0.45 -35.09
N LEU A 258 -28.51 1.15 -34.73
CA LEU A 258 -29.73 1.27 -35.53
C LEU A 258 -29.75 2.59 -36.28
N ARG A 259 -30.14 2.55 -37.56
CA ARG A 259 -30.37 3.73 -38.39
C ARG A 259 -31.85 3.79 -38.72
N LEU A 260 -32.50 4.82 -38.26
CA LEU A 260 -33.96 4.95 -38.38
C LEU A 260 -34.34 6.25 -39.10
N LYS A 261 -35.35 6.15 -39.97
CA LYS A 261 -35.94 7.25 -40.70
C LYS A 261 -37.26 7.67 -40.09
N LYS A 262 -37.77 8.81 -40.54
CA LYS A 262 -39.13 9.24 -40.18
C LYS A 262 -40.16 8.16 -40.58
N GLY A 263 -41.01 7.80 -39.62
CA GLY A 263 -42.05 6.77 -39.78
C GLY A 263 -41.60 5.36 -39.36
N GLU A 264 -40.30 5.11 -39.15
CA GLU A 264 -39.79 3.83 -38.68
C GLU A 264 -39.98 3.65 -37.18
N ILE A 265 -39.85 2.42 -36.71
CA ILE A 265 -40.05 2.04 -35.33
C ILE A 265 -38.71 1.80 -34.67
N LEU A 266 -38.45 2.52 -33.55
CA LEU A 266 -37.38 2.16 -32.60
C LEU A 266 -37.93 1.08 -31.67
N GLU A 267 -37.35 -0.12 -31.77
CA GLU A 267 -37.67 -1.26 -30.86
C GLU A 267 -36.43 -1.65 -30.07
N VAL A 268 -36.51 -1.50 -28.75
CA VAL A 268 -35.40 -1.78 -27.85
C VAL A 268 -35.96 -2.49 -26.61
N GLY A 269 -35.70 -3.80 -26.49
CA GLY A 269 -36.30 -4.62 -25.41
C GLY A 269 -37.81 -4.62 -25.48
N HIS A 270 -38.47 -4.11 -24.44
CA HIS A 270 -39.92 -3.97 -24.38
C HIS A 270 -40.45 -2.62 -24.85
N PHE A 271 -39.53 -1.69 -25.16
CA PHE A 271 -39.88 -0.36 -25.61
C PHE A 271 -40.08 -0.33 -27.11
N ARG A 272 -41.17 0.27 -27.55
CA ARG A 272 -41.48 0.49 -28.96
C ARG A 272 -41.98 1.92 -29.18
N ALA A 273 -41.31 2.67 -30.04
CA ALA A 273 -41.68 4.04 -30.35
C ALA A 273 -41.57 4.31 -31.85
N HIS A 274 -42.47 5.15 -32.38
CA HIS A 274 -42.44 5.64 -33.76
C HIS A 274 -41.63 6.93 -33.87
N ILE A 275 -40.73 7.00 -34.84
CA ILE A 275 -40.00 8.25 -35.17
C ILE A 275 -40.95 9.18 -35.93
N ARG A 276 -41.55 10.14 -35.25
CA ARG A 276 -42.47 11.10 -35.84
C ARG A 276 -41.77 12.13 -36.71
N GLU A 277 -40.67 12.66 -36.23
CA GLU A 277 -39.92 13.71 -36.90
C GLU A 277 -38.48 13.73 -36.42
N ILE A 278 -37.55 14.10 -37.36
CA ILE A 278 -36.13 14.26 -37.03
C ILE A 278 -35.80 15.73 -37.26
N LEU A 279 -35.63 16.49 -36.19
CA LEU A 279 -35.33 17.93 -36.21
C LEU A 279 -33.82 18.15 -36.20
N GLU A 280 -33.40 19.32 -36.71
CA GLU A 280 -32.04 19.81 -36.50
C GLU A 280 -31.86 20.22 -35.03
N SER A 281 -30.69 19.87 -34.44
CA SER A 281 -30.32 20.28 -33.06
C SER A 281 -29.75 21.68 -33.08
#